data_2f6e5781d172b326c3143b01c60659b1
#
_entry.id   2f6e5781d172b326c3143b01c60659b1
#
_cell.length_a   1.000
_cell.length_b   1.000
_cell.length_c   1.000
_cell.angle_alpha   90.00
_cell.angle_beta   90.00
_cell.angle_gamma   90.00
#
_symmetry.space_group_name_H-M   'P 1'
#
loop_
_entity.id
_entity.type
_entity.pdbx_description
1 polymer ?
#
loop_
_entity_poly.entity_id
_entity_poly.type
_entity_poly.pdbx_seq_one_letter_code
_entity_poly.pdbx_strand_id
1 'polypeptide(L)'
;MKSTEGMFDESVIYVTKQGTQVRTDGGRIVVWDVEGDGGELATFPTEKLDTINVFGGVNFSTPFVAEANEHGIILNYFTQNGKYRGSFVPEKNTIAEVRRAQYALDETTELDIAASMIAGKIRNARTLLSRKGVYGTDVLKDLGVRATNVETKDDLRGVEGQAGERYFSRLDETLTDGWTFEKRTKRPPEDHINSLLSLTYVFMKNEVMSALRQYNLFLGVLHADRHGRPSLALDLQEEFRPIFCDAFVTRLVNRGVIDHDQFTQDNHLSDDAFKTYCGKFDDFMQEEFTHPYFEYTVSRRKSFRQQAI
;
A
#
# COMPACT_ATOMS: atom_id res chain seq x y z
N MET A 1 -40.14 0.94 4.18
CA MET A 1 -39.21 2.09 4.35
C MET A 1 -37.83 1.48 4.56
N LYS A 2 -36.99 1.46 3.51
CA LYS A 2 -35.61 1.04 3.62
C LYS A 2 -34.78 2.28 3.94
N SER A 3 -34.17 2.29 5.12
CA SER A 3 -33.17 3.30 5.48
C SER A 3 -31.92 3.06 4.62
N THR A 4 -31.71 3.89 3.62
CA THR A 4 -30.45 4.04 2.92
C THR A 4 -29.53 4.90 3.77
N GLU A 5 -28.91 4.35 4.79
CA GLU A 5 -27.67 4.92 5.31
C GLU A 5 -26.59 4.63 4.28
N GLY A 6 -26.23 5.66 3.53
CA GLY A 6 -25.15 5.62 2.56
C GLY A 6 -23.85 5.39 3.30
N MET A 7 -23.33 4.18 3.20
CA MET A 7 -21.95 3.86 3.57
C MET A 7 -21.07 4.59 2.56
N PHE A 8 -20.46 5.70 2.99
CA PHE A 8 -19.50 6.45 2.18
C PHE A 8 -18.25 5.58 2.03
N ASP A 9 -18.07 5.03 0.83
CA ASP A 9 -16.87 4.30 0.48
C ASP A 9 -15.75 5.34 0.25
N GLU A 10 -14.67 5.22 0.99
CA GLU A 10 -13.49 6.09 0.86
C GLU A 10 -12.93 5.96 -0.56
N SER A 11 -12.98 7.03 -1.34
CA SER A 11 -12.54 7.01 -2.72
C SER A 11 -11.12 7.52 -2.87
N VAL A 12 -10.28 6.72 -3.50
CA VAL A 12 -8.91 7.08 -3.89
C VAL A 12 -8.87 7.22 -5.40
N ILE A 13 -8.32 8.33 -5.89
CA ILE A 13 -8.12 8.51 -7.33
C ILE A 13 -6.64 8.58 -7.69
N TYR A 14 -6.32 8.15 -8.91
CA TYR A 14 -4.98 8.12 -9.47
C TYR A 14 -4.95 8.98 -10.74
N VAL A 15 -4.23 10.11 -10.69
CA VAL A 15 -4.07 11.02 -11.83
C VAL A 15 -2.71 10.75 -12.45
N THR A 16 -2.69 10.02 -13.58
CA THR A 16 -1.47 9.57 -14.25
C THR A 16 -1.17 10.32 -15.56
N LYS A 17 -2.19 10.99 -16.15
CA LYS A 17 -2.02 11.72 -17.42
C LYS A 17 -1.21 13.00 -17.17
N GLN A 18 -0.12 13.15 -17.91
CA GLN A 18 0.73 14.35 -17.86
C GLN A 18 0.01 15.56 -18.45
N GLY A 19 0.37 16.77 -18.03
CA GLY A 19 -0.26 18.00 -18.50
C GLY A 19 -1.69 18.20 -18.01
N THR A 20 -2.10 17.53 -16.92
CA THR A 20 -3.42 17.72 -16.32
C THR A 20 -3.39 18.71 -15.17
N GLN A 21 -4.55 19.28 -14.87
CA GLN A 21 -4.80 20.11 -13.70
C GLN A 21 -5.93 19.52 -12.86
N VAL A 22 -5.72 19.41 -11.56
CA VAL A 22 -6.77 19.12 -10.59
C VAL A 22 -7.29 20.45 -10.03
N ARG A 23 -8.57 20.69 -10.16
CA ARG A 23 -9.25 21.91 -9.73
C ARG A 23 -10.58 21.61 -9.04
N THR A 24 -11.17 22.60 -8.39
CA THR A 24 -12.53 22.50 -7.86
C THR A 24 -13.49 23.30 -8.71
N ASP A 25 -14.72 22.79 -8.85
CA ASP A 25 -15.83 23.44 -9.51
C ASP A 25 -17.16 22.99 -8.89
N GLY A 26 -17.90 23.93 -8.27
CA GLY A 26 -19.22 23.67 -7.70
C GLY A 26 -19.28 22.54 -6.65
N GLY A 27 -18.28 22.42 -5.76
CA GLY A 27 -18.19 21.34 -4.75
C GLY A 27 -17.78 19.99 -5.32
N ARG A 28 -17.16 20.00 -6.50
CA ARG A 28 -16.63 18.80 -7.16
C ARG A 28 -15.15 18.97 -7.48
N ILE A 29 -14.40 17.90 -7.39
CA ILE A 29 -13.02 17.86 -7.86
C ILE A 29 -13.03 17.46 -9.34
N VAL A 30 -12.41 18.26 -10.16
CA VAL A 30 -12.35 18.10 -11.62
C VAL A 30 -10.90 17.86 -12.05
N VAL A 31 -10.67 16.80 -12.80
CA VAL A 31 -9.40 16.53 -13.48
C VAL A 31 -9.52 17.06 -14.90
N TRP A 32 -8.72 18.06 -15.24
CA TRP A 32 -8.79 18.79 -16.52
C TRP A 32 -7.53 18.56 -17.35
N ASP A 33 -7.71 18.31 -18.63
CA ASP A 33 -6.62 18.28 -19.60
C ASP A 33 -6.23 19.69 -20.01
N VAL A 34 -4.99 20.11 -19.73
CA VAL A 34 -4.51 21.46 -20.05
C VAL A 34 -3.68 21.48 -21.32
N GLU A 35 -2.87 20.45 -21.56
CA GLU A 35 -1.89 20.39 -22.65
C GLU A 35 -2.37 19.62 -23.89
N GLY A 36 -3.43 18.79 -23.75
CA GLY A 36 -4.00 18.04 -24.85
C GLY A 36 -5.11 18.78 -25.60
N ASP A 37 -6.20 18.08 -25.94
CA ASP A 37 -7.35 18.65 -26.64
C ASP A 37 -8.16 19.64 -25.79
N GLY A 38 -7.80 19.79 -24.52
CA GLY A 38 -8.52 20.57 -23.52
C GLY A 38 -9.83 19.89 -23.09
N GLY A 39 -10.21 20.08 -21.82
CA GLY A 39 -11.51 19.58 -21.37
C GLY A 39 -11.46 18.78 -20.09
N GLU A 40 -12.64 18.41 -19.63
CA GLU A 40 -12.83 17.60 -18.43
C GLU A 40 -12.54 16.12 -18.76
N LEU A 41 -11.59 15.53 -18.01
CA LEU A 41 -11.27 14.11 -18.10
C LEU A 41 -12.09 13.29 -17.11
N ALA A 42 -12.31 13.83 -15.91
CA ALA A 42 -13.09 13.18 -14.87
C ALA A 42 -13.55 14.20 -13.83
N THR A 43 -14.65 13.89 -13.15
CA THR A 43 -15.17 14.71 -12.07
C THR A 43 -15.70 13.84 -10.94
N PHE A 44 -15.44 14.26 -9.69
CA PHE A 44 -15.76 13.51 -8.49
C PHE A 44 -16.40 14.42 -7.45
N PRO A 45 -17.44 13.97 -6.74
CA PRO A 45 -17.94 14.71 -5.57
C PRO A 45 -16.83 14.82 -4.51
N THR A 46 -16.56 16.05 -4.04
CA THR A 46 -15.49 16.30 -3.05
C THR A 46 -15.65 15.44 -1.79
N GLU A 47 -16.89 15.29 -1.31
CA GLU A 47 -17.26 14.55 -0.11
C GLU A 47 -16.96 13.04 -0.18
N LYS A 48 -16.75 12.49 -1.39
CA LYS A 48 -16.45 11.08 -1.62
C LYS A 48 -14.97 10.78 -1.78
N LEU A 49 -14.11 11.81 -1.70
CA LEU A 49 -12.69 11.65 -1.90
C LEU A 49 -11.93 11.75 -0.59
N ASP A 50 -11.07 10.81 -0.37
CA ASP A 50 -10.13 10.72 0.76
C ASP A 50 -8.71 11.03 0.36
N THR A 51 -8.30 10.48 -0.78
CA THR A 51 -6.91 10.53 -1.23
C THR A 51 -6.83 10.73 -2.74
N ILE A 52 -5.95 11.63 -3.16
CA ILE A 52 -5.61 11.83 -4.56
C ILE A 52 -4.11 11.52 -4.74
N ASN A 53 -3.81 10.53 -5.57
CA ASN A 53 -2.46 10.15 -5.94
C ASN A 53 -2.13 10.72 -7.32
N VAL A 54 -1.13 11.59 -7.42
CA VAL A 54 -0.74 12.23 -8.67
C VAL A 54 0.66 11.81 -9.12
N PHE A 55 0.81 11.55 -10.40
CA PHE A 55 2.03 11.01 -11.00
C PHE A 55 2.58 11.95 -12.08
N GLY A 56 3.81 12.44 -11.85
CA GLY A 56 4.52 13.32 -12.81
C GLY A 56 4.01 14.75 -12.83
N GLY A 57 3.83 15.31 -14.04
CA GLY A 57 3.48 16.73 -14.28
C GLY A 57 1.98 16.99 -14.17
N VAL A 58 1.45 17.01 -12.96
CA VAL A 58 0.04 17.38 -12.64
C VAL A 58 0.04 18.66 -11.83
N ASN A 59 -0.75 19.63 -12.23
CA ASN A 59 -0.90 20.92 -11.56
C ASN A 59 -2.14 20.96 -10.65
N PHE A 60 -2.13 21.88 -9.69
CA PHE A 60 -3.24 22.12 -8.76
C PHE A 60 -3.61 23.60 -8.75
N SER A 61 -4.91 23.87 -8.69
CA SER A 61 -5.37 25.22 -8.42
C SER A 61 -5.34 25.52 -6.91
N THR A 62 -5.05 26.78 -6.53
CA THR A 62 -5.10 27.18 -5.11
C THR A 62 -6.47 26.94 -4.47
N PRO A 63 -7.62 27.22 -5.13
CA PRO A 63 -8.93 26.86 -4.58
C PRO A 63 -9.08 25.36 -4.30
N PHE A 64 -8.53 24.50 -5.16
CA PHE A 64 -8.55 23.06 -4.92
C PHE A 64 -7.77 22.65 -3.66
N VAL A 65 -6.60 23.26 -3.42
CA VAL A 65 -5.82 22.99 -2.20
C VAL A 65 -6.58 23.38 -0.95
N ALA A 66 -7.30 24.52 -0.98
CA ALA A 66 -8.16 24.94 0.13
C ALA A 66 -9.31 23.96 0.37
N GLU A 67 -10.01 23.57 -0.69
CA GLU A 67 -11.08 22.55 -0.65
C GLU A 67 -10.57 21.21 -0.09
N ALA A 68 -9.41 20.75 -0.58
CA ALA A 68 -8.78 19.51 -0.10
C ALA A 68 -8.47 19.58 1.41
N ASN A 69 -8.00 20.74 1.90
CA ASN A 69 -7.79 20.95 3.34
C ASN A 69 -9.11 20.91 4.14
N GLU A 70 -10.14 21.53 3.62
CA GLU A 70 -11.44 21.63 4.28
C GLU A 70 -12.14 20.28 4.40
N HIS A 71 -12.05 19.45 3.36
CA HIS A 71 -12.65 18.12 3.31
C HIS A 71 -11.74 16.99 3.83
N GLY A 72 -10.49 17.28 4.20
CA GLY A 72 -9.58 16.27 4.74
C GLY A 72 -8.92 15.40 3.67
N ILE A 73 -8.88 15.82 2.40
CA ILE A 73 -8.35 15.05 1.28
C ILE A 73 -6.82 15.10 1.29
N ILE A 74 -6.18 13.92 1.33
CA ILE A 74 -4.73 13.77 1.27
C ILE A 74 -4.28 13.77 -0.18
N LEU A 75 -3.25 14.57 -0.50
CA LEU A 75 -2.62 14.56 -1.82
C LEU A 75 -1.24 13.91 -1.72
N ASN A 76 -1.01 12.87 -2.51
CA ASN A 76 0.29 12.21 -2.62
C ASN A 76 0.91 12.48 -3.99
N TYR A 77 2.18 12.87 -3.98
CA TYR A 77 2.95 13.22 -5.19
C TYR A 77 3.97 12.14 -5.51
N PHE A 78 3.98 11.70 -6.77
CA PHE A 78 4.91 10.70 -7.28
C PHE A 78 5.62 11.21 -8.53
N THR A 79 6.79 10.65 -8.83
CA THR A 79 7.31 10.73 -10.19
C THR A 79 6.39 9.94 -11.13
N GLN A 80 6.51 10.14 -12.44
CA GLN A 80 5.78 9.36 -13.45
C GLN A 80 5.95 7.84 -13.24
N ASN A 81 7.12 7.41 -12.81
CA ASN A 81 7.45 5.99 -12.55
C ASN A 81 7.12 5.53 -11.11
N GLY A 82 6.24 6.23 -10.40
CA GLY A 82 5.73 5.80 -9.09
C GLY A 82 6.65 6.06 -7.88
N LYS A 83 7.80 6.76 -8.04
CA LYS A 83 8.64 7.13 -6.90
C LYS A 83 7.98 8.26 -6.11
N TYR A 84 7.71 8.02 -4.83
CA TYR A 84 7.13 9.02 -3.93
C TYR A 84 8.00 10.28 -3.79
N ARG A 85 7.37 11.46 -3.85
CA ARG A 85 8.00 12.79 -3.72
C ARG A 85 7.60 13.52 -2.46
N GLY A 86 6.34 13.43 -2.07
CA GLY A 86 5.81 14.16 -0.92
C GLY A 86 4.29 14.03 -0.82
N SER A 87 3.71 14.69 0.18
CA SER A 87 2.27 14.79 0.33
C SER A 87 1.87 16.12 0.93
N PHE A 88 0.68 16.57 0.55
CA PHE A 88 -0.09 17.54 1.30
C PHE A 88 -1.04 16.76 2.23
N VAL A 89 -1.03 17.12 3.51
CA VAL A 89 -1.88 16.49 4.54
C VAL A 89 -2.66 17.60 5.21
N PRO A 90 -3.99 17.52 5.19
CA PRO A 90 -4.85 18.48 5.88
C PRO A 90 -4.53 18.56 7.38
N GLU A 91 -4.59 19.76 7.96
CA GLU A 91 -4.28 19.99 9.38
C GLU A 91 -5.36 19.46 10.34
N LYS A 92 -6.42 18.84 9.84
CA LYS A 92 -7.48 18.28 10.68
C LYS A 92 -6.96 17.03 11.41
N ASN A 93 -7.16 17.01 12.73
CA ASN A 93 -6.94 15.87 13.64
C ASN A 93 -5.50 15.65 14.15
N THR A 94 -5.07 16.52 15.05
CA THR A 94 -3.90 16.24 15.88
C THR A 94 -4.35 15.73 17.25
N ILE A 95 -4.30 14.42 17.47
CA ILE A 95 -4.57 13.84 18.79
C ILE A 95 -3.26 13.85 19.58
N ALA A 96 -3.08 14.89 20.42
CA ALA A 96 -1.85 15.08 21.20
C ALA A 96 -1.58 13.91 22.17
N GLU A 97 -2.61 13.27 22.67
CA GLU A 97 -2.51 12.12 23.58
C GLU A 97 -1.89 10.90 22.89
N VAL A 98 -2.29 10.61 21.64
CA VAL A 98 -1.74 9.50 20.87
C VAL A 98 -0.25 9.71 20.58
N ARG A 99 0.15 10.94 20.26
CA ARG A 99 1.58 11.28 20.11
C ARG A 99 2.36 11.08 21.39
N ARG A 100 1.83 11.54 22.54
CA ARG A 100 2.47 11.33 23.84
C ARG A 100 2.63 9.85 24.14
N ALA A 101 1.60 9.05 23.87
CA ALA A 101 1.67 7.60 24.05
C ALA A 101 2.75 6.97 23.16
N GLN A 102 2.85 7.39 21.89
CA GLN A 102 3.90 6.89 20.99
C GLN A 102 5.31 7.24 21.47
N TYR A 103 5.54 8.46 21.97
CA TYR A 103 6.83 8.88 22.51
C TYR A 103 7.17 8.24 23.87
N ALA A 104 6.19 7.71 24.57
CA ALA A 104 6.35 7.08 25.88
C ALA A 104 6.53 5.56 25.80
N LEU A 105 6.55 4.96 24.58
CA LEU A 105 6.79 3.53 24.42
C LEU A 105 8.19 3.18 24.96
N ASP A 106 8.25 2.14 25.78
CA ASP A 106 9.51 1.55 26.21
C ASP A 106 10.00 0.47 25.20
N GLU A 107 11.27 0.11 25.27
CA GLU A 107 11.89 -0.85 24.37
C GLU A 107 11.21 -2.23 24.37
N THR A 108 10.66 -2.65 25.51
CA THR A 108 9.95 -3.93 25.64
C THR A 108 8.65 -3.90 24.88
N THR A 109 7.85 -2.86 25.07
CA THR A 109 6.58 -2.66 24.35
C THR A 109 6.82 -2.52 22.83
N GLU A 110 7.86 -1.79 22.44
CA GLU A 110 8.25 -1.68 21.01
C GLU A 110 8.60 -3.06 20.42
N LEU A 111 9.35 -3.89 21.16
CA LEU A 111 9.71 -5.24 20.72
C LEU A 111 8.46 -6.12 20.59
N ASP A 112 7.54 -6.08 21.53
CA ASP A 112 6.31 -6.87 21.51
C ASP A 112 5.43 -6.51 20.29
N ILE A 113 5.30 -5.22 19.99
CA ILE A 113 4.58 -4.72 18.83
C ILE A 113 5.27 -5.20 17.54
N ALA A 114 6.59 -5.01 17.43
CA ALA A 114 7.37 -5.43 16.26
C ALA A 114 7.31 -6.96 16.06
N ALA A 115 7.41 -7.73 17.13
CA ALA A 115 7.31 -9.19 17.12
C ALA A 115 5.94 -9.66 16.60
N SER A 116 4.87 -9.01 17.05
CA SER A 116 3.51 -9.29 16.58
C SER A 116 3.33 -9.01 15.10
N MET A 117 3.87 -7.89 14.59
CA MET A 117 3.84 -7.53 13.17
C MET A 117 4.61 -8.56 12.32
N ILE A 118 5.80 -8.97 12.75
CA ILE A 118 6.61 -9.96 12.01
C ILE A 118 5.98 -11.34 12.05
N ALA A 119 5.43 -11.75 13.19
CA ALA A 119 4.68 -13.00 13.27
C ALA A 119 3.46 -12.99 12.35
N GLY A 120 2.73 -11.86 12.27
CA GLY A 120 1.64 -11.62 11.33
C GLY A 120 2.08 -11.75 9.88
N LYS A 121 3.18 -11.08 9.50
CA LYS A 121 3.81 -11.20 8.17
C LYS A 121 4.11 -12.66 7.81
N ILE A 122 4.76 -13.40 8.70
CA ILE A 122 5.16 -14.80 8.45
C ILE A 122 3.91 -15.69 8.29
N ARG A 123 2.89 -15.49 9.12
CA ARG A 123 1.61 -16.20 9.03
C ARG A 123 0.90 -15.90 7.70
N ASN A 124 0.89 -14.66 7.29
CA ASN A 124 0.30 -14.21 6.03
C ASN A 124 1.06 -14.75 4.81
N ALA A 125 2.39 -14.79 4.86
CA ALA A 125 3.24 -15.41 3.84
C ALA A 125 2.92 -16.93 3.70
N ARG A 126 2.85 -17.66 4.80
CA ARG A 126 2.43 -19.06 4.81
C ARG A 126 1.03 -19.24 4.23
N THR A 127 0.09 -18.37 4.61
CA THR A 127 -1.29 -18.41 4.12
C THR A 127 -1.37 -18.22 2.61
N LEU A 128 -0.61 -17.29 2.04
CA LEU A 128 -0.56 -17.09 0.59
C LEU A 128 -0.06 -18.34 -0.13
N LEU A 129 1.07 -18.90 0.29
CA LEU A 129 1.63 -20.12 -0.28
C LEU A 129 0.63 -21.28 -0.21
N SER A 130 0.05 -21.53 0.95
CA SER A 130 -0.94 -22.60 1.16
C SER A 130 -2.18 -22.43 0.28
N ARG A 131 -2.71 -21.23 0.14
CA ARG A 131 -3.85 -20.93 -0.75
C ARG A 131 -3.54 -21.14 -2.23
N LYS A 132 -2.27 -21.09 -2.59
CA LYS A 132 -1.77 -21.36 -3.95
C LYS A 132 -1.37 -22.82 -4.16
N GLY A 133 -1.59 -23.69 -3.19
CA GLY A 133 -1.29 -25.11 -3.27
C GLY A 133 0.18 -25.46 -3.01
N VAL A 134 0.98 -24.53 -2.50
CA VAL A 134 2.37 -24.79 -2.14
C VAL A 134 2.42 -25.48 -0.78
N TYR A 135 2.94 -26.71 -0.76
CA TYR A 135 3.04 -27.57 0.44
C TYR A 135 4.39 -27.41 1.15
N GLY A 136 4.52 -27.96 2.37
CA GLY A 136 5.78 -27.94 3.12
C GLY A 136 6.13 -26.57 3.70
N THR A 137 5.12 -25.80 4.08
CA THR A 137 5.25 -24.45 4.66
C THR A 137 5.35 -24.45 6.20
N ASP A 138 5.54 -25.58 6.84
CA ASP A 138 5.55 -25.70 8.31
C ASP A 138 6.73 -24.97 8.95
N VAL A 139 7.87 -24.87 8.27
CA VAL A 139 9.00 -24.04 8.71
C VAL A 139 8.58 -22.58 8.94
N LEU A 140 7.69 -22.03 8.11
CA LEU A 140 7.16 -20.68 8.32
C LEU A 140 6.27 -20.60 9.56
N LYS A 141 5.52 -21.68 9.88
CA LYS A 141 4.74 -21.74 11.12
C LYS A 141 5.65 -21.67 12.35
N ASP A 142 6.73 -22.45 12.36
CA ASP A 142 7.67 -22.49 13.48
C ASP A 142 8.42 -21.14 13.62
N LEU A 143 8.81 -20.53 12.51
CA LEU A 143 9.41 -19.19 12.51
C LEU A 143 8.44 -18.12 13.00
N GLY A 144 7.15 -18.21 12.67
CA GLY A 144 6.12 -17.31 13.19
C GLY A 144 5.96 -17.41 14.71
N VAL A 145 6.01 -18.61 15.27
CA VAL A 145 6.02 -18.82 16.73
C VAL A 145 7.32 -18.30 17.35
N ARG A 146 8.47 -18.54 16.69
CA ARG A 146 9.76 -18.03 17.18
C ARG A 146 9.81 -16.51 17.20
N ALA A 147 9.18 -15.83 16.24
CA ALA A 147 9.12 -14.36 16.18
C ALA A 147 8.47 -13.74 17.43
N THR A 148 7.49 -14.41 18.06
CA THR A 148 6.83 -13.93 19.29
C THR A 148 7.59 -14.25 20.58
N ASN A 149 8.74 -14.93 20.50
CA ASN A 149 9.52 -15.35 21.66
C ASN A 149 10.99 -14.87 21.57
N VAL A 150 11.23 -13.78 20.88
CA VAL A 150 12.57 -13.17 20.77
C VAL A 150 12.81 -12.20 21.93
N GLU A 151 14.08 -12.04 22.31
CA GLU A 151 14.48 -11.15 23.39
C GLU A 151 15.01 -9.81 22.88
N THR A 152 15.38 -9.72 21.60
CA THR A 152 15.92 -8.51 21.00
C THR A 152 15.38 -8.23 19.60
N LYS A 153 15.43 -6.96 19.17
CA LYS A 153 15.09 -6.58 17.79
C LYS A 153 16.03 -7.20 16.76
N ASP A 154 17.28 -7.52 17.13
CA ASP A 154 18.23 -8.16 16.23
C ASP A 154 17.88 -9.64 16.02
N ASP A 155 17.46 -10.35 17.07
CA ASP A 155 16.93 -11.72 16.95
C ASP A 155 15.68 -11.72 16.07
N LEU A 156 14.78 -10.75 16.26
CA LEU A 156 13.58 -10.60 15.44
C LEU A 156 13.92 -10.42 13.95
N ARG A 157 14.91 -9.56 13.64
CA ARG A 157 15.41 -9.38 12.26
C ARG A 157 16.01 -10.66 11.69
N GLY A 158 16.70 -11.44 12.52
CA GLY A 158 17.23 -12.75 12.14
C GLY A 158 16.13 -13.75 11.76
N VAL A 159 15.05 -13.80 12.55
CA VAL A 159 13.87 -14.63 12.27
C VAL A 159 13.16 -14.15 11.00
N GLU A 160 12.97 -12.83 10.86
CA GLU A 160 12.38 -12.22 9.66
C GLU A 160 13.17 -12.57 8.39
N GLY A 161 14.51 -12.47 8.45
CA GLY A 161 15.38 -12.80 7.33
C GLY A 161 15.25 -14.25 6.90
N GLN A 162 15.28 -15.19 7.86
CA GLN A 162 15.08 -16.63 7.61
C GLN A 162 13.70 -16.91 7.00
N ALA A 163 12.64 -16.28 7.54
CA ALA A 163 11.29 -16.45 7.02
C ALA A 163 11.15 -15.87 5.60
N GLY A 164 11.78 -14.73 5.34
CA GLY A 164 11.82 -14.12 4.02
C GLY A 164 12.51 -15.00 2.99
N GLU A 165 13.66 -15.59 3.32
CA GLU A 165 14.36 -16.55 2.46
C GLU A 165 13.47 -17.75 2.12
N ARG A 166 12.88 -18.38 3.14
CA ARG A 166 11.98 -19.54 2.95
C ARG A 166 10.74 -19.22 2.15
N TYR A 167 10.17 -18.05 2.35
CA TYR A 167 9.00 -17.59 1.61
C TYR A 167 9.32 -17.30 0.14
N PHE A 168 10.33 -16.46 -0.11
CA PHE A 168 10.67 -16.06 -1.47
C PHE A 168 11.25 -17.20 -2.31
N SER A 169 11.95 -18.19 -1.71
CA SER A 169 12.39 -19.38 -2.44
C SER A 169 11.23 -20.24 -2.95
N ARG A 170 10.00 -20.02 -2.50
CA ARG A 170 8.80 -20.77 -2.89
C ARG A 170 7.77 -19.91 -3.64
N LEU A 171 8.03 -18.61 -3.81
CA LEU A 171 7.07 -17.70 -4.46
C LEU A 171 6.85 -18.06 -5.92
N ASP A 172 7.88 -18.53 -6.61
CA ASP A 172 7.82 -18.98 -8.00
C ASP A 172 6.71 -20.03 -8.21
N GLU A 173 6.52 -20.95 -7.27
CA GLU A 173 5.49 -21.99 -7.33
C GLU A 173 4.05 -21.44 -7.32
N THR A 174 3.88 -20.16 -7.04
CA THR A 174 2.57 -19.47 -7.07
C THR A 174 2.24 -18.83 -8.41
N LEU A 175 3.21 -18.79 -9.32
CA LEU A 175 3.11 -18.16 -10.64
C LEU A 175 2.67 -19.18 -11.70
N THR A 176 2.00 -18.70 -12.73
CA THR A 176 1.66 -19.50 -13.92
C THR A 176 2.86 -19.65 -14.85
N ASP A 177 2.81 -20.67 -15.72
CA ASP A 177 3.83 -20.89 -16.74
C ASP A 177 4.16 -19.63 -17.53
N GLY A 178 5.45 -19.44 -17.78
CA GLY A 178 5.99 -18.26 -18.47
C GLY A 178 6.51 -17.17 -17.54
N TRP A 179 6.10 -17.13 -16.29
CA TRP A 179 6.66 -16.24 -15.28
C TRP A 179 7.67 -16.95 -14.40
N THR A 180 8.77 -16.27 -14.07
CA THR A 180 9.83 -16.83 -13.22
C THR A 180 10.21 -15.85 -12.13
N PHE A 181 10.54 -16.38 -10.95
CA PHE A 181 11.01 -15.64 -9.80
C PHE A 181 12.06 -16.43 -9.04
N GLU A 182 13.32 -16.08 -9.17
CA GLU A 182 14.41 -16.81 -8.50
C GLU A 182 14.61 -16.35 -7.05
N LYS A 183 14.69 -15.03 -6.85
CA LYS A 183 14.94 -14.42 -5.54
C LYS A 183 14.42 -12.97 -5.51
N ARG A 184 14.26 -12.43 -4.29
CA ARG A 184 13.87 -11.04 -4.12
C ARG A 184 15.03 -10.08 -4.37
N THR A 185 14.97 -9.30 -5.47
CA THR A 185 15.89 -8.21 -5.81
C THR A 185 15.16 -6.86 -5.72
N LYS A 186 15.85 -5.80 -5.27
CA LYS A 186 15.15 -4.55 -4.92
C LYS A 186 15.67 -3.32 -5.66
N ARG A 187 16.96 -3.19 -5.87
CA ARG A 187 17.60 -1.98 -6.41
C ARG A 187 18.86 -2.31 -7.20
N PRO A 188 18.74 -2.41 -8.53
CA PRO A 188 17.50 -2.43 -9.29
C PRO A 188 16.73 -3.76 -9.16
N PRO A 189 15.45 -3.82 -9.53
CA PRO A 189 14.75 -5.11 -9.73
C PRO A 189 15.30 -5.79 -10.98
N GLU A 190 15.68 -7.08 -10.85
CA GLU A 190 16.34 -7.82 -11.93
C GLU A 190 15.36 -8.53 -12.88
N ASP A 191 14.10 -8.63 -12.51
CA ASP A 191 13.01 -9.23 -13.30
C ASP A 191 11.69 -8.47 -13.13
N HIS A 192 10.71 -8.82 -13.97
CA HIS A 192 9.41 -8.18 -14.02
C HIS A 192 8.61 -8.39 -12.72
N ILE A 193 8.67 -9.58 -12.10
CA ILE A 193 7.98 -9.87 -10.83
C ILE A 193 8.56 -9.00 -9.71
N ASN A 194 9.89 -8.90 -9.65
CA ASN A 194 10.55 -8.02 -8.68
C ASN A 194 10.21 -6.55 -8.88
N SER A 195 10.01 -6.12 -10.13
CA SER A 195 9.54 -4.76 -10.46
C SER A 195 8.12 -4.53 -9.95
N LEU A 196 7.18 -5.43 -10.26
CA LEU A 196 5.80 -5.36 -9.79
C LEU A 196 5.71 -5.39 -8.26
N LEU A 197 6.45 -6.28 -7.60
CA LEU A 197 6.52 -6.32 -6.13
C LEU A 197 7.02 -5.00 -5.54
N SER A 198 8.08 -4.43 -6.13
CA SER A 198 8.66 -3.16 -5.67
C SER A 198 7.68 -2.01 -5.82
N LEU A 199 6.98 -1.94 -6.96
CA LEU A 199 5.95 -0.94 -7.23
C LEU A 199 4.78 -1.10 -6.25
N THR A 200 4.28 -2.32 -6.07
CA THR A 200 3.15 -2.60 -5.16
C THR A 200 3.49 -2.27 -3.72
N TYR A 201 4.72 -2.52 -3.28
CA TYR A 201 5.17 -2.12 -1.93
C TYR A 201 5.22 -0.60 -1.76
N VAL A 202 5.51 0.16 -2.82
CA VAL A 202 5.43 1.62 -2.77
C VAL A 202 3.97 2.07 -2.64
N PHE A 203 3.07 1.50 -3.42
CA PHE A 203 1.64 1.81 -3.35
C PHE A 203 1.07 1.50 -1.96
N MET A 204 1.35 0.29 -1.44
CA MET A 204 0.90 -0.12 -0.11
C MET A 204 1.47 0.78 0.99
N LYS A 205 2.76 1.12 0.94
CA LYS A 205 3.36 2.06 1.88
C LYS A 205 2.62 3.40 1.90
N ASN A 206 2.15 3.88 0.75
CA ASN A 206 1.45 5.16 0.68
C ASN A 206 0.03 5.07 1.24
N GLU A 207 -0.66 3.96 1.07
CA GLU A 207 -1.93 3.69 1.76
C GLU A 207 -1.72 3.72 3.29
N VAL A 208 -0.68 3.04 3.80
CA VAL A 208 -0.30 3.08 5.23
C VAL A 208 0.00 4.50 5.69
N MET A 209 0.84 5.22 4.94
CA MET A 209 1.18 6.61 5.26
C MET A 209 -0.04 7.52 5.29
N SER A 210 -1.00 7.33 4.38
CA SER A 210 -2.24 8.11 4.37
C SER A 210 -3.07 7.86 5.63
N ALA A 211 -3.19 6.60 6.07
CA ALA A 211 -3.85 6.26 7.31
C ALA A 211 -3.16 6.88 8.53
N LEU A 212 -1.84 6.69 8.66
CA LEU A 212 -1.05 7.19 9.80
C LEU A 212 -1.07 8.73 9.93
N ARG A 213 -1.10 9.44 8.82
CA ARG A 213 -1.08 10.91 8.82
C ARG A 213 -2.31 11.52 9.46
N GLN A 214 -3.47 10.88 9.36
CA GLN A 214 -4.68 11.30 10.06
C GLN A 214 -4.48 11.37 11.58
N TYR A 215 -3.60 10.51 12.11
CA TYR A 215 -3.26 10.43 13.53
C TYR A 215 -1.92 11.05 13.90
N ASN A 216 -1.16 11.53 12.91
CA ASN A 216 0.19 12.06 13.08
C ASN A 216 1.17 11.07 13.76
N LEU A 217 1.03 9.78 13.48
CA LEU A 217 1.91 8.72 13.94
C LEU A 217 3.05 8.50 12.93
N PHE A 218 4.30 8.33 13.40
CA PHE A 218 5.46 8.20 12.51
C PHE A 218 6.65 7.41 13.08
N LEU A 219 6.78 7.27 14.41
CA LEU A 219 7.93 6.57 15.01
C LEU A 219 7.86 5.08 14.73
N GLY A 220 8.94 4.52 14.20
CA GLY A 220 9.07 3.09 13.96
C GLY A 220 9.34 2.31 15.24
N VAL A 221 8.85 1.07 15.27
CA VAL A 221 9.10 0.12 16.38
C VAL A 221 10.14 -0.95 16.00
N LEU A 222 10.21 -1.31 14.71
CA LEU A 222 11.17 -2.28 14.17
C LEU A 222 12.29 -1.61 13.39
N HIS A 223 11.93 -0.69 12.51
CA HIS A 223 12.89 0.04 11.69
C HIS A 223 13.35 1.32 12.39
N ALA A 224 14.67 1.52 12.44
CA ALA A 224 15.24 2.74 13.01
C ALA A 224 14.73 4.00 12.29
N ASP A 225 14.36 5.01 13.07
CA ASP A 225 13.98 6.31 12.56
C ASP A 225 15.19 7.02 11.95
N ARG A 226 15.01 7.52 10.73
CA ARG A 226 16.01 8.26 9.98
C ARG A 226 15.34 9.41 9.23
N HIS A 227 16.06 10.48 8.99
CA HIS A 227 15.54 11.62 8.24
C HIS A 227 14.93 11.17 6.89
N GLY A 228 13.67 11.57 6.66
CA GLY A 228 12.93 11.26 5.44
C GLY A 228 12.45 9.79 5.30
N ARG A 229 12.65 8.97 6.33
CA ARG A 229 12.17 7.58 6.33
C ARG A 229 10.84 7.47 7.09
N PRO A 230 9.77 6.97 6.46
CA PRO A 230 8.51 6.73 7.14
C PRO A 230 8.56 5.39 7.87
N SER A 231 9.29 5.34 9.00
CA SER A 231 9.64 4.08 9.68
C SER A 231 8.42 3.29 10.13
N LEU A 232 7.45 3.92 10.79
CA LEU A 232 6.22 3.23 11.21
C LEU A 232 5.41 2.70 10.02
N ALA A 233 5.34 3.46 8.90
CA ALA A 233 4.64 2.98 7.72
C ALA A 233 5.33 1.76 7.09
N LEU A 234 6.65 1.67 7.17
CA LEU A 234 7.39 0.50 6.73
C LEU A 234 7.16 -0.70 7.66
N ASP A 235 7.05 -0.47 8.96
CA ASP A 235 6.79 -1.52 9.96
C ASP A 235 5.39 -2.12 9.78
N LEU A 236 4.36 -1.28 9.77
CA LEU A 236 2.98 -1.71 9.57
C LEU A 236 2.75 -2.40 8.22
N GLN A 237 3.44 -1.93 7.17
CA GLN A 237 3.35 -2.56 5.86
C GLN A 237 3.83 -4.02 5.87
N GLU A 238 4.77 -4.39 6.75
CA GLU A 238 5.37 -5.74 6.71
C GLU A 238 4.31 -6.85 6.83
N GLU A 239 3.35 -6.70 7.72
CA GLU A 239 2.28 -7.68 7.91
C GLU A 239 1.42 -7.85 6.64
N PHE A 240 1.19 -6.78 5.91
CA PHE A 240 0.28 -6.76 4.76
C PHE A 240 0.94 -7.14 3.43
N ARG A 241 2.27 -7.13 3.33
CA ARG A 241 2.98 -7.46 2.09
C ARG A 241 2.51 -8.76 1.44
N PRO A 242 2.47 -9.91 2.15
CA PRO A 242 2.08 -11.15 1.48
C PRO A 242 0.64 -11.16 0.99
N ILE A 243 -0.31 -10.72 1.82
CA ILE A 243 -1.75 -10.87 1.54
C ILE A 243 -2.33 -9.76 0.66
N PHE A 244 -1.69 -8.59 0.60
CA PHE A 244 -2.13 -7.49 -0.26
C PHE A 244 -1.20 -7.30 -1.46
N CYS A 245 0.11 -7.26 -1.26
CA CYS A 245 1.04 -6.94 -2.34
C CYS A 245 1.37 -8.17 -3.19
N ASP A 246 1.89 -9.22 -2.56
CA ASP A 246 2.34 -10.40 -3.29
C ASP A 246 1.15 -11.16 -3.88
N ALA A 247 0.03 -11.22 -3.13
CA ALA A 247 -1.23 -11.78 -3.62
C ALA A 247 -1.78 -11.00 -4.82
N PHE A 248 -1.68 -9.67 -4.81
CA PHE A 248 -2.08 -8.83 -5.95
C PHE A 248 -1.20 -9.09 -7.17
N VAL A 249 0.13 -9.08 -7.02
CA VAL A 249 1.07 -9.32 -8.11
C VAL A 249 0.84 -10.71 -8.72
N THR A 250 0.77 -11.75 -7.90
CA THR A 250 0.50 -13.11 -8.40
C THR A 250 -0.86 -13.22 -9.10
N ARG A 251 -1.89 -12.51 -8.60
CA ARG A 251 -3.21 -12.46 -9.25
C ARG A 251 -3.15 -11.74 -10.60
N LEU A 252 -2.40 -10.64 -10.67
CA LEU A 252 -2.29 -9.80 -11.85
C LEU A 252 -1.65 -10.56 -13.03
N VAL A 253 -0.51 -11.22 -12.78
CA VAL A 253 0.22 -11.97 -13.79
C VAL A 253 -0.48 -13.29 -14.13
N ASN A 254 -0.98 -14.04 -13.15
CA ASN A 254 -1.68 -15.30 -13.38
C ASN A 254 -3.00 -15.16 -14.14
N ARG A 255 -3.56 -13.96 -14.18
CA ARG A 255 -4.77 -13.66 -14.97
C ARG A 255 -4.47 -13.03 -16.34
N GLY A 256 -3.20 -12.88 -16.70
CA GLY A 256 -2.80 -12.25 -17.95
C GLY A 256 -3.24 -10.78 -18.05
N VAL A 257 -3.33 -10.06 -16.93
CA VAL A 257 -3.68 -8.62 -16.94
C VAL A 257 -2.47 -7.78 -17.33
N ILE A 258 -1.29 -8.20 -16.91
CA ILE A 258 0.01 -7.65 -17.32
C ILE A 258 0.81 -8.79 -17.92
N ASP A 259 1.46 -8.53 -19.06
CA ASP A 259 2.28 -9.47 -19.80
C ASP A 259 3.70 -8.93 -20.00
N HIS A 260 4.63 -9.78 -20.45
CA HIS A 260 6.05 -9.45 -20.59
C HIS A 260 6.35 -8.32 -21.57
N ASP A 261 5.60 -8.19 -22.65
CA ASP A 261 5.75 -7.16 -23.67
C ASP A 261 5.37 -5.75 -23.19
N GLN A 262 4.73 -5.67 -22.03
CA GLN A 262 4.31 -4.41 -21.40
C GLN A 262 5.38 -3.77 -20.51
N PHE A 263 6.57 -4.36 -20.47
CA PHE A 263 7.71 -3.80 -19.72
C PHE A 263 8.73 -3.16 -20.67
N THR A 264 9.36 -2.10 -20.18
CA THR A 264 10.54 -1.47 -20.82
C THR A 264 11.79 -2.33 -20.57
N GLN A 265 12.89 -2.00 -21.26
CA GLN A 265 14.19 -2.67 -21.08
C GLN A 265 14.73 -2.59 -19.62
N ASP A 266 14.32 -1.59 -18.88
CA ASP A 266 14.70 -1.40 -17.46
C ASP A 266 13.71 -2.07 -16.47
N ASN A 267 12.90 -3.02 -16.93
CA ASN A 267 11.87 -3.69 -16.16
C ASN A 267 10.78 -2.77 -15.57
N HIS A 268 10.54 -1.58 -16.13
CA HIS A 268 9.43 -0.72 -15.74
C HIS A 268 8.20 -0.99 -16.62
N LEU A 269 7.01 -0.83 -16.07
CA LEU A 269 5.78 -0.88 -16.87
C LEU A 269 5.76 0.27 -17.90
N SER A 270 5.27 -0.01 -19.10
CA SER A 270 4.90 1.02 -20.06
C SER A 270 3.80 1.92 -19.49
N ASP A 271 3.61 3.12 -20.05
CA ASP A 271 2.63 4.10 -19.53
C ASP A 271 1.20 3.53 -19.50
N ASP A 272 0.81 2.78 -20.51
CA ASP A 272 -0.53 2.17 -20.59
C ASP A 272 -0.68 0.99 -19.65
N ALA A 273 0.35 0.16 -19.51
CA ALA A 273 0.38 -0.90 -18.51
C ALA A 273 0.37 -0.35 -17.08
N PHE A 274 1.05 0.77 -16.83
CA PHE A 274 1.02 1.43 -15.54
C PHE A 274 -0.37 2.00 -15.18
N LYS A 275 -1.10 2.57 -16.15
CA LYS A 275 -2.50 2.99 -15.95
C LYS A 275 -3.39 1.79 -15.61
N THR A 276 -3.24 0.69 -16.38
CA THR A 276 -3.95 -0.57 -16.12
C THR A 276 -3.65 -1.09 -14.73
N TYR A 277 -2.37 -1.10 -14.33
CA TYR A 277 -1.93 -1.49 -13.00
C TYR A 277 -2.59 -0.64 -11.91
N CYS A 278 -2.61 0.69 -12.04
CA CYS A 278 -3.24 1.59 -11.05
C CYS A 278 -4.73 1.27 -10.87
N GLY A 279 -5.47 1.12 -11.97
CA GLY A 279 -6.89 0.76 -11.92
C GLY A 279 -7.13 -0.61 -11.27
N LYS A 280 -6.31 -1.60 -11.61
CA LYS A 280 -6.42 -2.95 -11.02
C LYS A 280 -6.01 -3.00 -9.55
N PHE A 281 -5.05 -2.19 -9.13
CA PHE A 281 -4.70 -2.07 -7.71
C PHE A 281 -5.86 -1.42 -6.93
N ASP A 282 -6.49 -0.40 -7.47
CA ASP A 282 -7.65 0.23 -6.86
C ASP A 282 -8.84 -0.74 -6.76
N ASP A 283 -9.21 -1.43 -7.86
CA ASP A 283 -10.22 -2.49 -7.88
C ASP A 283 -9.96 -3.53 -6.77
N PHE A 284 -8.69 -3.97 -6.64
CA PHE A 284 -8.30 -4.96 -5.64
C PHE A 284 -8.44 -4.45 -4.22
N MET A 285 -8.10 -3.20 -3.97
CA MET A 285 -8.21 -2.59 -2.64
C MET A 285 -9.66 -2.30 -2.24
N GLN A 286 -10.55 -2.07 -3.22
CA GLN A 286 -11.98 -1.89 -3.01
C GLN A 286 -12.75 -3.21 -2.90
N GLU A 287 -12.17 -4.33 -3.34
CA GLU A 287 -12.83 -5.63 -3.30
C GLU A 287 -13.20 -6.02 -1.85
N GLU A 288 -14.48 -6.29 -1.64
CA GLU A 288 -14.99 -6.66 -0.33
C GLU A 288 -14.70 -8.12 0.01
N PHE A 289 -14.51 -8.39 1.29
CA PHE A 289 -14.39 -9.74 1.83
C PHE A 289 -15.01 -9.80 3.23
N THR A 290 -15.40 -11.00 3.64
CA THR A 290 -15.86 -11.23 5.02
C THR A 290 -14.65 -11.33 5.94
N HIS A 291 -14.57 -10.45 6.94
CA HIS A 291 -13.45 -10.43 7.88
C HIS A 291 -13.50 -11.70 8.75
N PRO A 292 -12.38 -12.49 8.82
CA PRO A 292 -12.39 -13.81 9.43
C PRO A 292 -12.68 -13.84 10.94
N TYR A 293 -12.45 -12.72 11.65
CA TYR A 293 -12.65 -12.62 13.10
C TYR A 293 -13.94 -11.90 13.49
N PHE A 294 -14.41 -10.97 12.66
CA PHE A 294 -15.53 -10.09 13.01
C PHE A 294 -16.78 -10.39 12.19
N GLU A 295 -16.71 -11.30 11.23
CA GLU A 295 -17.83 -11.78 10.40
C GLU A 295 -18.61 -10.69 9.64
N TYR A 296 -18.07 -9.47 9.54
CA TYR A 296 -18.66 -8.41 8.74
C TYR A 296 -17.96 -8.28 7.38
N THR A 297 -18.68 -7.79 6.40
CA THR A 297 -18.15 -7.52 5.06
C THR A 297 -17.49 -6.14 5.03
N VAL A 298 -16.27 -6.08 4.53
CA VAL A 298 -15.47 -4.86 4.48
C VAL A 298 -14.54 -4.90 3.26
N SER A 299 -14.26 -3.74 2.66
CA SER A 299 -13.24 -3.66 1.61
C SER A 299 -11.84 -3.86 2.20
N ARG A 300 -10.88 -4.34 1.37
CA ARG A 300 -9.49 -4.51 1.82
C ARG A 300 -8.91 -3.20 2.34
N ARG A 301 -9.15 -2.08 1.65
CA ARG A 301 -8.69 -0.75 2.06
C ARG A 301 -9.21 -0.36 3.43
N LYS A 302 -10.51 -0.52 3.66
CA LYS A 302 -11.12 -0.19 4.94
C LYS A 302 -10.64 -1.09 6.07
N SER A 303 -10.59 -2.41 5.84
CA SER A 303 -10.05 -3.36 6.82
C SER A 303 -8.60 -3.03 7.18
N PHE A 304 -7.77 -2.76 6.19
CA PHE A 304 -6.39 -2.37 6.39
C PHE A 304 -6.26 -1.08 7.24
N ARG A 305 -7.01 -0.02 6.90
CA ARG A 305 -6.99 1.25 7.67
C ARG A 305 -7.47 1.06 9.10
N GLN A 306 -8.46 0.22 9.34
CA GLN A 306 -8.92 -0.11 10.69
C GLN A 306 -7.90 -0.90 11.52
N GLN A 307 -7.04 -1.71 10.89
CA GLN A 307 -6.00 -2.46 11.58
C GLN A 307 -4.70 -1.67 11.76
N ALA A 308 -4.46 -0.66 10.94
CA ALA A 308 -3.27 0.18 11.00
C ALA A 308 -3.36 1.30 12.06
N ILE A 309 -4.51 1.47 12.68
CA ILE A 309 -4.83 2.46 13.71
C ILE A 309 -5.06 1.78 15.05
#